data_243a63df74726e9647b6c709517e8c81
#
_entry.id   243a63df74726e9647b6c709517e8c81
#
_cell.length_a   1.000
_cell.length_b   1.000
_cell.length_c   1.000
_cell.angle_alpha   90.00
_cell.angle_beta   90.00
_cell.angle_gamma   90.00
#
_symmetry.space_group_name_H-M   'P 1'
#
loop_
_entity.id
_entity.type
_entity.pdbx_description
1 polymer ?
#
loop_
_entity_poly.entity_id
_entity_poly.type
_entity_poly.pdbx_seq_one_letter_code
_entity_poly.pdbx_strand_id
1 'polypeptide(L)'
;RDLRMSRGLGDVYKRQAKNNSVRKALDLTEEWEKATAAKGEKTSLAQGCLIVRTEFLEAHPNAVKAFLAEYKKSVDFVNGNTEKAAQMIADAGIVPNAQIAAKALPNCNIVYMTGDEMAKTAKANFDVLFKADPKSVGGAVPADDFYYTGK
;
A
#
# COMPACT_ATOMS: atom_id res chain seq x y z
N ARG A 1 11.90 -8.10 11.61
CA ARG A 1 10.72 -8.54 12.37
C ARG A 1 9.47 -7.96 11.73
N ASP A 2 8.83 -8.80 10.98
CA ASP A 2 7.40 -8.84 10.66
C ASP A 2 6.75 -7.62 9.98
N LEU A 3 6.99 -7.51 8.72
CA LEU A 3 6.06 -6.95 7.74
C LEU A 3 4.80 -7.85 7.66
N ARG A 4 4.07 -8.00 8.77
CA ARG A 4 2.86 -8.84 8.82
C ARG A 4 1.65 -8.24 8.11
N MET A 5 1.68 -6.96 7.77
CA MET A 5 0.54 -6.31 7.13
C MET A 5 0.38 -6.62 5.63
N SER A 6 1.46 -6.96 4.92
CA SER A 6 1.36 -7.36 3.51
C SER A 6 0.86 -8.81 3.32
N ARG A 7 0.76 -9.60 4.38
CA ARG A 7 0.26 -10.97 4.34
C ARG A 7 -1.27 -11.08 4.25
N GLY A 8 -2.00 -9.98 4.49
CA GLY A 8 -3.44 -10.03 4.68
C GLY A 8 -4.21 -10.62 3.50
N LEU A 9 -4.00 -10.12 2.29
CA LEU A 9 -4.80 -10.56 1.13
C LEU A 9 -4.39 -11.93 0.62
N GLY A 10 -3.10 -12.21 0.46
CA GLY A 10 -2.64 -13.53 0.07
C GLY A 10 -3.05 -14.62 1.07
N ASP A 11 -3.01 -14.33 2.37
CA ASP A 11 -3.44 -15.26 3.42
C ASP A 11 -4.97 -15.46 3.44
N VAL A 12 -5.76 -14.42 3.16
CA VAL A 12 -7.23 -14.53 3.03
C VAL A 12 -7.58 -15.48 1.90
N TYR A 13 -7.04 -15.27 0.70
CA TYR A 13 -7.32 -16.15 -0.45
C TYR A 13 -6.81 -17.58 -0.24
N LYS A 14 -5.65 -17.73 0.39
CA LYS A 14 -5.11 -19.06 0.74
C LYS A 14 -5.99 -19.77 1.77
N ARG A 15 -6.54 -19.05 2.75
CA ARG A 15 -7.47 -19.61 3.74
C ARG A 15 -8.82 -19.97 3.11
N GLN A 16 -9.35 -19.12 2.23
CA GLN A 16 -10.58 -19.41 1.48
C GLN A 16 -10.42 -20.62 0.56
N ALA A 17 -9.26 -20.78 -0.09
CA ALA A 17 -8.97 -21.97 -0.90
C ALA A 17 -8.90 -23.26 -0.09
N LYS A 18 -8.56 -23.18 1.21
CA LYS A 18 -8.50 -24.32 2.12
C LYS A 18 -9.80 -24.57 2.89
N ASN A 19 -10.64 -23.57 3.03
CA ASN A 19 -11.86 -23.66 3.82
C ASN A 19 -12.97 -22.78 3.20
N ASN A 20 -13.89 -23.42 2.50
CA ASN A 20 -15.02 -22.79 1.82
C ASN A 20 -16.01 -22.10 2.76
N SER A 21 -15.91 -22.31 4.09
CA SER A 21 -16.75 -21.62 5.07
C SER A 21 -16.23 -20.20 5.42
N VAL A 22 -15.00 -19.87 5.04
CA VAL A 22 -14.42 -18.53 5.25
C VAL A 22 -14.88 -17.61 4.13
N ARG A 23 -15.53 -16.49 4.48
CA ARG A 23 -15.98 -15.46 3.55
C ARG A 23 -15.42 -14.09 3.91
N LYS A 24 -15.25 -13.23 2.90
CA LYS A 24 -14.97 -11.80 3.11
C LYS A 24 -16.23 -11.16 3.73
N ALA A 25 -16.12 -10.64 4.94
CA ALA A 25 -17.21 -9.99 5.63
C ALA A 25 -17.28 -8.48 5.34
N LEU A 26 -16.12 -7.82 5.30
CA LEU A 26 -15.96 -6.38 5.07
C LEU A 26 -14.79 -6.13 4.13
N ASP A 27 -14.86 -5.05 3.37
CA ASP A 27 -13.73 -4.46 2.66
C ASP A 27 -13.25 -3.24 3.44
N LEU A 28 -12.06 -3.34 4.03
CA LEU A 28 -11.54 -2.26 4.87
C LEU A 28 -11.28 -0.96 4.10
N THR A 29 -10.96 -1.05 2.80
CA THR A 29 -10.80 0.13 1.94
C THR A 29 -12.12 0.86 1.76
N GLU A 30 -13.18 0.11 1.43
CA GLU A 30 -14.52 0.68 1.29
C GLU A 30 -15.05 1.27 2.61
N GLU A 31 -14.86 0.55 3.72
CA GLU A 31 -15.32 1.02 5.04
C GLU A 31 -14.54 2.26 5.49
N TRP A 32 -13.24 2.33 5.19
CA TRP A 32 -12.44 3.53 5.45
C TRP A 32 -12.95 4.72 4.63
N GLU A 33 -13.17 4.54 3.33
CA GLU A 33 -13.69 5.61 2.47
C GLU A 33 -15.06 6.11 2.91
N LYS A 34 -15.97 5.20 3.31
CA LYS A 34 -17.27 5.55 3.87
C LYS A 34 -17.14 6.36 5.16
N ALA A 35 -16.29 5.90 6.07
CA ALA A 35 -16.08 6.54 7.37
C ALA A 35 -15.44 7.92 7.25
N THR A 36 -14.49 8.11 6.33
CA THR A 36 -13.85 9.40 6.10
C THR A 36 -14.74 10.36 5.31
N ALA A 37 -15.50 9.86 4.34
CA ALA A 37 -16.49 10.66 3.61
C ALA A 37 -17.59 11.19 4.54
N ALA A 38 -18.05 10.39 5.50
CA ALA A 38 -19.03 10.81 6.50
C ALA A 38 -18.53 11.96 7.39
N LYS A 39 -17.21 12.14 7.50
CA LYS A 39 -16.55 13.25 8.24
C LYS A 39 -16.23 14.46 7.35
N GLY A 40 -16.62 14.42 6.06
CA GLY A 40 -16.39 15.50 5.10
C GLY A 40 -15.03 15.45 4.38
N GLU A 41 -14.20 14.45 4.65
CA GLU A 41 -12.88 14.29 4.03
C GLU A 41 -12.69 12.85 3.53
N LYS A 42 -13.14 12.57 2.30
CA LYS A 42 -12.87 11.26 1.70
C LYS A 42 -11.37 11.09 1.48
N THR A 43 -10.79 10.06 2.11
CA THR A 43 -9.39 9.66 1.93
C THR A 43 -9.29 8.17 1.67
N SER A 44 -8.18 7.73 1.07
CA SER A 44 -7.90 6.32 0.84
C SER A 44 -7.14 5.71 2.02
N LEU A 45 -7.38 4.44 2.29
CA LEU A 45 -6.62 3.69 3.28
C LEU A 45 -5.22 3.37 2.71
N ALA A 46 -4.18 3.97 3.28
CA ALA A 46 -2.79 3.68 2.93
C ALA A 46 -2.25 2.52 3.78
N GLN A 47 -1.96 1.38 3.15
CA GLN A 47 -1.44 0.19 3.83
C GLN A 47 0.05 -0.06 3.60
N GLY A 48 0.62 0.53 2.57
CA GLY A 48 2.03 0.41 2.22
C GLY A 48 2.56 1.70 1.61
N CYS A 49 3.83 1.98 1.85
CA CYS A 49 4.51 3.14 1.28
C CYS A 49 5.97 2.80 0.99
N LEU A 50 6.57 3.58 0.11
CA LEU A 50 8.01 3.64 -0.05
C LEU A 50 8.57 4.67 0.91
N ILE A 51 9.68 4.34 1.55
CA ILE A 51 10.46 5.27 2.37
C ILE A 51 11.86 5.38 1.80
N VAL A 52 12.45 6.56 1.91
CA VAL A 52 13.82 6.84 1.54
C VAL A 52 14.51 7.58 2.69
N ARG A 53 15.78 7.27 2.95
CA ARG A 53 16.56 8.01 3.94
C ARG A 53 16.88 9.39 3.38
N THR A 54 16.75 10.43 4.20
CA THR A 54 16.99 11.83 3.82
C THR A 54 18.38 12.02 3.22
N GLU A 55 19.43 11.48 3.87
CA GLU A 55 20.80 11.59 3.37
C GLU A 55 20.98 10.95 1.99
N PHE A 56 20.27 9.85 1.71
CA PHE A 56 20.34 9.22 0.39
C PHE A 56 19.61 10.06 -0.66
N LEU A 57 18.45 10.61 -0.31
CA LEU A 57 17.68 11.50 -1.20
C LEU A 57 18.49 12.73 -1.59
N GLU A 58 19.13 13.38 -0.60
CA GLU A 58 19.96 14.57 -0.81
C GLU A 58 21.22 14.28 -1.65
N ALA A 59 21.89 13.15 -1.38
CA ALA A 59 23.08 12.77 -2.12
C ALA A 59 22.78 12.24 -3.54
N HIS A 60 21.60 11.63 -3.75
CA HIS A 60 21.27 10.92 -4.98
C HIS A 60 19.86 11.23 -5.51
N PRO A 61 19.46 12.50 -5.68
CA PRO A 61 18.10 12.86 -6.08
C PRO A 61 17.68 12.28 -7.44
N ASN A 62 18.62 12.19 -8.36
CA ASN A 62 18.35 11.59 -9.68
C ASN A 62 18.10 10.09 -9.63
N ALA A 63 18.75 9.37 -8.71
CA ALA A 63 18.50 7.94 -8.50
C ALA A 63 17.09 7.71 -7.93
N VAL A 64 16.65 8.54 -7.00
CA VAL A 64 15.29 8.49 -6.45
C VAL A 64 14.25 8.78 -7.53
N LYS A 65 14.47 9.82 -8.36
CA LYS A 65 13.56 10.13 -9.49
C LYS A 65 13.50 8.99 -10.50
N ALA A 66 14.63 8.41 -10.87
CA ALA A 66 14.68 7.27 -11.79
C ALA A 66 13.95 6.05 -11.20
N PHE A 67 14.19 5.74 -9.93
CA PHE A 67 13.50 4.66 -9.23
C PHE A 67 11.98 4.85 -9.24
N LEU A 68 11.49 6.04 -8.90
CA LEU A 68 10.06 6.34 -8.88
C LEU A 68 9.42 6.20 -10.27
N ALA A 69 10.14 6.60 -11.34
CA ALA A 69 9.68 6.44 -12.70
C ALA A 69 9.52 4.95 -13.09
N GLU A 70 10.50 4.10 -12.73
CA GLU A 70 10.44 2.66 -12.97
C GLU A 70 9.40 1.97 -12.07
N TYR A 71 9.26 2.42 -10.83
CA TYR A 71 8.24 1.92 -9.91
C TYR A 71 6.82 2.19 -10.45
N LYS A 72 6.58 3.40 -11.00
CA LYS A 72 5.30 3.70 -11.67
C LYS A 72 5.02 2.73 -12.81
N LYS A 73 6.00 2.49 -13.68
CA LYS A 73 5.85 1.52 -14.79
C LYS A 73 5.52 0.11 -14.27
N SER A 74 6.16 -0.29 -13.17
CA SER A 74 5.90 -1.58 -12.52
C SER A 74 4.46 -1.68 -12.01
N VAL A 75 3.94 -0.63 -11.37
CA VAL A 75 2.54 -0.56 -10.92
C VAL A 75 1.58 -0.62 -12.11
N ASP A 76 1.83 0.17 -13.15
CA ASP A 76 1.02 0.18 -14.38
C ASP A 76 1.02 -1.21 -15.05
N PHE A 77 2.20 -1.88 -15.08
CA PHE A 77 2.33 -3.23 -15.63
C PHE A 77 1.51 -4.27 -14.84
N VAL A 78 1.60 -4.26 -13.52
CA VAL A 78 0.86 -5.19 -12.65
C VAL A 78 -0.64 -5.04 -12.84
N ASN A 79 -1.14 -3.81 -12.90
CA ASN A 79 -2.55 -3.53 -13.07
C ASN A 79 -3.06 -3.84 -14.50
N GLY A 80 -2.21 -3.65 -15.51
CA GLY A 80 -2.56 -3.92 -16.91
C GLY A 80 -2.32 -5.36 -17.38
N ASN A 81 -1.56 -6.16 -16.63
CA ASN A 81 -1.14 -7.50 -17.05
C ASN A 81 -1.21 -8.51 -15.89
N THR A 82 -2.35 -8.60 -15.24
CA THR A 82 -2.55 -9.36 -13.99
C THR A 82 -2.03 -10.80 -14.06
N GLU A 83 -2.33 -11.55 -15.11
CA GLU A 83 -1.90 -12.94 -15.26
C GLU A 83 -0.36 -13.07 -15.36
N LYS A 84 0.25 -12.22 -16.18
CA LYS A 84 1.71 -12.21 -16.35
C LYS A 84 2.42 -11.75 -15.08
N ALA A 85 1.88 -10.73 -14.41
CA ALA A 85 2.38 -10.26 -13.13
C ALA A 85 2.27 -11.35 -12.06
N ALA A 86 1.14 -12.07 -12.01
CA ALA A 86 0.92 -13.16 -11.07
C ALA A 86 1.95 -14.30 -11.26
N GLN A 87 2.29 -14.64 -12.51
CA GLN A 87 3.34 -15.63 -12.79
C GLN A 87 4.71 -15.15 -12.30
N MET A 88 5.07 -13.89 -12.61
CA MET A 88 6.34 -13.30 -12.15
C MET A 88 6.44 -13.25 -10.61
N ILE A 89 5.35 -12.93 -9.93
CA ILE A 89 5.26 -12.90 -8.46
C ILE A 89 5.46 -14.30 -7.87
N ALA A 90 4.89 -15.32 -8.49
CA ALA A 90 5.09 -16.71 -8.08
C ALA A 90 6.53 -17.18 -8.34
N ASP A 91 7.09 -16.88 -9.51
CA ASP A 91 8.47 -17.22 -9.87
C ASP A 91 9.49 -16.54 -8.94
N ALA A 92 9.20 -15.32 -8.48
CA ALA A 92 9.99 -14.61 -7.49
C ALA A 92 9.79 -15.14 -6.04
N GLY A 93 8.94 -16.14 -5.82
CA GLY A 93 8.68 -16.74 -4.50
C GLY A 93 7.92 -15.83 -3.52
N ILE A 94 7.34 -14.73 -3.99
CA ILE A 94 6.57 -13.79 -3.16
C ILE A 94 5.25 -14.44 -2.72
N VAL A 95 4.58 -15.13 -3.64
CA VAL A 95 3.38 -15.92 -3.38
C VAL A 95 3.61 -17.34 -3.92
N PRO A 96 3.17 -18.38 -3.21
CA PRO A 96 3.49 -19.77 -3.59
C PRO A 96 2.92 -20.22 -4.93
N ASN A 97 1.91 -19.53 -5.48
CA ASN A 97 1.15 -19.98 -6.64
C ASN A 97 0.60 -18.80 -7.43
N ALA A 98 0.82 -18.82 -8.75
CA ALA A 98 0.36 -17.78 -9.67
C ALA A 98 -1.17 -17.61 -9.69
N GLN A 99 -1.94 -18.70 -9.54
CA GLN A 99 -3.41 -18.61 -9.49
C GLN A 99 -3.91 -17.84 -8.26
N ILE A 100 -3.23 -18.00 -7.12
CA ILE A 100 -3.54 -17.23 -5.90
C ILE A 100 -3.19 -15.78 -6.12
N ALA A 101 -2.03 -15.48 -6.71
CA ALA A 101 -1.61 -14.12 -7.05
C ALA A 101 -2.60 -13.44 -8.01
N ALA A 102 -3.01 -14.11 -9.09
CA ALA A 102 -3.96 -13.58 -10.07
C ALA A 102 -5.33 -13.22 -9.45
N LYS A 103 -5.82 -14.03 -8.52
CA LYS A 103 -7.06 -13.75 -7.78
C LYS A 103 -6.90 -12.61 -6.76
N ALA A 104 -5.72 -12.46 -6.17
CA ALA A 104 -5.46 -11.47 -5.14
C ALA A 104 -5.19 -10.07 -5.72
N LEU A 105 -4.43 -9.97 -6.81
CA LEU A 105 -3.96 -8.71 -7.39
C LEU A 105 -5.06 -7.67 -7.62
N PRO A 106 -6.24 -8.00 -8.20
CA PRO A 106 -7.32 -7.03 -8.40
C PRO A 106 -7.87 -6.43 -7.10
N ASN A 107 -7.64 -7.10 -5.98
CA ASN A 107 -8.12 -6.67 -4.67
C ASN A 107 -7.01 -6.08 -3.78
N CYS A 108 -5.78 -5.99 -4.30
CA CYS A 108 -4.65 -5.45 -3.54
C CYS A 108 -4.60 -3.92 -3.55
N ASN A 109 -5.44 -3.25 -4.37
CA ASN A 109 -5.46 -1.79 -4.53
C ASN A 109 -4.04 -1.22 -4.75
N ILE A 110 -3.27 -1.84 -5.65
CA ILE A 110 -1.91 -1.42 -5.97
C ILE A 110 -1.98 -0.13 -6.78
N VAL A 111 -1.53 0.96 -6.18
CA VAL A 111 -1.57 2.30 -6.77
C VAL A 111 -0.20 2.97 -6.69
N TYR A 112 0.06 3.86 -7.64
CA TYR A 112 1.18 4.80 -7.57
C TYR A 112 0.63 6.17 -7.19
N MET A 113 0.87 6.58 -5.96
CA MET A 113 0.44 7.87 -5.43
C MET A 113 1.67 8.66 -4.98
N THR A 114 1.76 9.93 -5.37
CA THR A 114 2.90 10.81 -5.08
C THR A 114 2.46 12.26 -4.94
N GLY A 115 3.39 13.15 -4.56
CA GLY A 115 3.12 14.58 -4.46
C GLY A 115 2.15 14.93 -3.33
N ASP A 116 1.39 15.99 -3.54
CA ASP A 116 0.48 16.55 -2.52
C ASP A 116 -0.68 15.59 -2.18
N GLU A 117 -1.13 14.78 -3.15
CA GLU A 117 -2.16 13.76 -2.91
C GLU A 117 -1.66 12.67 -1.96
N MET A 118 -0.43 12.18 -2.17
CA MET A 118 0.21 11.21 -1.27
C MET A 118 0.38 11.80 0.12
N ALA A 119 0.87 13.03 0.24
CA ALA A 119 1.07 13.70 1.52
C ALA A 119 -0.27 13.87 2.27
N LYS A 120 -1.32 14.32 1.59
CA LYS A 120 -2.67 14.46 2.17
C LYS A 120 -3.21 13.13 2.66
N THR A 121 -3.12 12.07 1.84
CA THR A 121 -3.60 10.74 2.19
C THR A 121 -2.82 10.17 3.38
N ALA A 122 -1.50 10.27 3.38
CA ALA A 122 -0.66 9.78 4.46
C ALA A 122 -0.95 10.51 5.79
N LYS A 123 -1.07 11.85 5.77
CA LYS A 123 -1.44 12.64 6.95
C LYS A 123 -2.77 12.20 7.55
N ALA A 124 -3.81 12.03 6.72
CA ALA A 124 -5.11 11.58 7.19
C ALA A 124 -5.04 10.19 7.85
N ASN A 125 -4.22 9.28 7.31
CA ASN A 125 -4.00 7.96 7.90
C ASN A 125 -3.24 8.08 9.23
N PHE A 126 -2.17 8.88 9.30
CA PHE A 126 -1.43 9.11 10.54
C PHE A 126 -2.28 9.75 11.63
N ASP A 127 -3.16 10.69 11.30
CA ASP A 127 -4.08 11.33 12.24
C ASP A 127 -5.04 10.32 12.88
N VAL A 128 -5.57 9.39 12.10
CA VAL A 128 -6.44 8.33 12.62
C VAL A 128 -5.67 7.40 13.54
N LEU A 129 -4.48 6.97 13.11
CA LEU A 129 -3.63 6.09 13.91
C LEU A 129 -3.20 6.78 15.22
N PHE A 130 -2.79 8.04 15.15
CA PHE A 130 -2.38 8.83 16.31
C PHE A 130 -3.52 8.98 17.33
N LYS A 131 -4.75 9.25 16.85
CA LYS A 131 -5.93 9.33 17.71
C LYS A 131 -6.30 8.00 18.38
N ALA A 132 -6.05 6.90 17.69
CA ALA A 132 -6.32 5.56 18.22
C ALA A 132 -5.22 5.11 19.21
N ASP A 133 -3.98 5.27 18.87
CA ASP A 133 -2.80 4.96 19.70
C ASP A 133 -1.61 5.82 19.26
N PRO A 134 -1.23 6.89 19.98
CA PRO A 134 -0.09 7.73 19.65
C PRO A 134 1.23 6.96 19.47
N LYS A 135 1.41 5.86 20.20
CA LYS A 135 2.64 5.06 20.10
C LYS A 135 2.77 4.34 18.77
N SER A 136 1.66 4.08 18.07
CA SER A 136 1.66 3.42 16.76
C SER A 136 2.38 4.24 15.68
N VAL A 137 2.48 5.56 15.87
CA VAL A 137 3.12 6.52 14.96
C VAL A 137 4.36 7.20 15.59
N GLY A 138 4.94 6.58 16.61
CA GLY A 138 6.14 7.11 17.26
C GLY A 138 5.90 8.26 18.25
N GLY A 139 4.64 8.50 18.67
CA GLY A 139 4.27 9.52 19.67
C GLY A 139 3.94 10.88 19.09
N ALA A 140 4.14 11.12 17.80
CA ALA A 140 3.78 12.36 17.10
C ALA A 140 3.41 12.09 15.64
N VAL A 141 2.50 12.89 15.09
CA VAL A 141 2.22 12.89 13.65
C VAL A 141 3.43 13.51 12.91
N PRO A 142 3.93 12.90 11.82
CA PRO A 142 5.05 13.44 11.08
C PRO A 142 4.80 14.86 10.56
N ALA A 143 5.83 15.70 10.60
CA ALA A 143 5.83 17.07 10.05
C ALA A 143 5.84 17.06 8.51
N ASP A 144 5.69 18.23 7.90
CA ASP A 144 5.55 18.38 6.45
C ASP A 144 6.79 17.92 5.66
N ASP A 145 7.97 18.06 6.22
CA ASP A 145 9.25 17.65 5.66
C ASP A 145 9.44 16.12 5.58
N PHE A 146 8.60 15.37 6.27
CA PHE A 146 8.56 13.90 6.17
C PHE A 146 8.08 13.42 4.80
N TYR A 147 7.31 14.24 4.08
CA TYR A 147 6.64 13.82 2.85
C TYR A 147 7.40 14.31 1.62
N TYR A 148 8.02 13.38 0.89
CA TYR A 148 8.67 13.72 -0.37
C TYR A 148 7.63 14.01 -1.47
N THR A 149 7.48 15.28 -1.83
CA THR A 149 6.54 15.74 -2.85
C THR A 149 7.15 15.91 -4.24
N GLY A 150 8.45 15.59 -4.40
CA GLY A 150 9.12 15.69 -5.70
C GLY A 150 9.71 17.08 -6.00
N LYS A 151 9.69 17.97 -5.02
CA LYS A 151 10.26 19.34 -5.10
C LYS A 151 11.66 19.35 -4.56
#